data_1ab340eb0906437154fa02df9fab9c0c
#
_entry.id   1ab340eb0906437154fa02df9fab9c0c
#
_cell.length_a   1.000
_cell.length_b   1.000
_cell.length_c   1.000
_cell.angle_alpha   90.00
_cell.angle_beta   90.00
_cell.angle_gamma   90.00
#
_symmetry.space_group_name_H-M   'P 1'
#
loop_
_entity.id
_entity.type
_entity.pdbx_description
1 polymer ?
#
loop_
_entity_poly.entity_id
_entity_poly.type
_entity_poly.pdbx_seq_one_letter_code
_entity_poly.pdbx_strand_id
1 'polypeptide(L)'
;DEVYKDIANREVYTEVVKKYISTQHSLGMKSMFYNLCFGALDDAVSDGVKEEWYIFKNTGRMDKDSHDLPSSWKSNIFLLNPTNTEWQAYIDQKKDDVYANLDFDGYQIDQLGNRGDRYDYDGNKVNLPKGYASFIEAMKQKHPDKRLVMNAVSSYGASQIAGTGKVDFLYNEVWGDEAGFKDLHTIIKANDQYGNHALKTVFAVTSVPPSFSVNQPKNSAFLRSGSVGRTSFSL
;
A
#
# COMPACT_ATOMS: atom_id res chain seq x y z
N ASP A 1 23.82 -8.87 -14.40
CA ASP A 1 22.62 -8.17 -13.93
C ASP A 1 21.86 -9.12 -13.01
N GLU A 2 21.55 -8.64 -11.83
CA GLU A 2 20.72 -9.41 -10.90
C GLU A 2 19.27 -9.38 -11.42
N VAL A 3 18.71 -10.58 -11.58
CA VAL A 3 17.34 -10.79 -12.07
C VAL A 3 16.56 -11.54 -11.02
N TYR A 4 15.38 -11.05 -10.68
CA TYR A 4 14.46 -11.74 -9.77
C TYR A 4 13.07 -11.82 -10.39
N LYS A 5 12.22 -12.68 -9.85
CA LYS A 5 10.83 -12.80 -10.29
C LYS A 5 9.90 -12.13 -9.28
N ASP A 6 9.01 -11.29 -9.78
CA ASP A 6 7.94 -10.70 -8.97
C ASP A 6 6.85 -11.75 -8.62
N ILE A 7 5.84 -11.31 -7.88
CA ILE A 7 4.71 -12.17 -7.48
C ILE A 7 3.95 -12.76 -8.67
N ALA A 8 3.95 -12.09 -9.83
CA ALA A 8 3.31 -12.55 -11.06
C ALA A 8 4.24 -13.41 -11.95
N ASN A 9 5.36 -13.90 -11.39
CA ASN A 9 6.40 -14.66 -12.11
C ASN A 9 7.07 -13.90 -13.27
N ARG A 10 7.02 -12.57 -13.29
CA ARG A 10 7.68 -11.74 -14.29
C ARG A 10 9.11 -11.47 -13.88
N GLU A 11 10.03 -11.50 -14.84
CA GLU A 11 11.42 -11.12 -14.60
C GLU A 11 11.55 -9.61 -14.38
N VAL A 12 12.26 -9.26 -13.34
CA VAL A 12 12.59 -7.87 -12.99
C VAL A 12 14.12 -7.76 -12.92
N TYR A 13 14.64 -6.81 -13.66
CA TYR A 13 16.08 -6.57 -13.80
C TYR A 13 16.47 -5.39 -12.93
N THR A 14 17.34 -5.59 -11.96
CA THR A 14 17.76 -4.56 -11.00
C THR A 14 18.32 -3.31 -11.69
N GLU A 15 19.11 -3.46 -12.75
CA GLU A 15 19.66 -2.33 -13.50
C GLU A 15 18.59 -1.51 -14.24
N VAL A 16 17.50 -2.16 -14.69
CA VAL A 16 16.37 -1.45 -15.28
C VAL A 16 15.66 -0.61 -14.24
N VAL A 17 15.48 -1.15 -13.02
CA VAL A 17 14.87 -0.42 -11.89
C VAL A 17 15.74 0.78 -11.51
N LYS A 18 17.04 0.61 -11.36
CA LYS A 18 17.99 1.71 -11.08
C LYS A 18 17.92 2.81 -12.15
N LYS A 19 17.90 2.42 -13.42
CA LYS A 19 17.75 3.37 -14.54
C LYS A 19 16.42 4.10 -14.49
N TYR A 20 15.32 3.39 -14.15
CA TYR A 20 14.01 4.02 -13.99
C TYR A 20 14.06 5.10 -12.89
N ILE A 21 14.57 4.77 -11.69
CA ILE A 21 14.69 5.70 -10.57
C ILE A 21 15.54 6.93 -10.96
N SER A 22 16.72 6.71 -11.53
CA SER A 22 17.60 7.81 -11.94
C SER A 22 16.97 8.71 -13.00
N THR A 23 16.18 8.15 -13.92
CA THR A 23 15.44 8.93 -14.92
C THR A 23 14.37 9.80 -14.25
N GLN A 24 13.61 9.24 -13.26
CA GLN A 24 12.65 10.02 -12.50
C GLN A 24 13.33 11.19 -11.77
N HIS A 25 14.46 10.93 -11.11
CA HIS A 25 15.23 11.94 -10.40
C HIS A 25 15.72 13.05 -11.36
N SER A 26 16.19 12.70 -12.56
CA SER A 26 16.63 13.68 -13.57
C SER A 26 15.51 14.61 -14.06
N LEU A 27 14.26 14.17 -13.92
CA LEU A 27 13.05 14.94 -14.22
C LEU A 27 12.51 15.70 -13.00
N GLY A 28 13.22 15.70 -11.87
CA GLY A 28 12.78 16.34 -10.63
C GLY A 28 11.67 15.59 -9.89
N MET A 29 11.41 14.35 -10.28
CA MET A 29 10.39 13.49 -9.65
C MET A 29 10.98 12.70 -8.48
N LYS A 30 10.09 12.18 -7.63
CA LYS A 30 10.43 11.26 -6.54
C LYS A 30 9.91 9.87 -6.87
N SER A 31 10.69 8.85 -6.53
CA SER A 31 10.37 7.45 -6.75
C SER A 31 10.12 6.73 -5.45
N MET A 32 9.02 5.99 -5.37
CA MET A 32 8.68 5.16 -4.23
C MET A 32 8.51 3.71 -4.68
N PHE A 33 9.02 2.75 -3.92
CA PHE A 33 8.64 1.36 -4.14
C PHE A 33 7.27 1.09 -3.52
N TYR A 34 6.61 0.08 -4.06
CA TYR A 34 5.28 -0.35 -3.65
C TYR A 34 5.34 -1.69 -2.90
N ASN A 35 4.64 -1.80 -1.79
CA ASN A 35 4.34 -3.10 -1.18
C ASN A 35 3.11 -2.98 -0.26
N LEU A 36 2.49 -4.14 0.06
CA LEU A 36 1.46 -4.23 1.09
C LEU A 36 2.05 -4.03 2.50
N CYS A 37 1.26 -3.43 3.40
CA CYS A 37 1.66 -3.33 4.81
C CYS A 37 1.59 -4.68 5.54
N PHE A 38 0.95 -5.69 4.96
CA PHE A 38 0.53 -6.88 5.68
C PHE A 38 0.34 -8.12 4.79
N GLY A 39 1.14 -8.27 3.74
CA GLY A 39 1.04 -9.39 2.80
C GLY A 39 2.28 -10.26 2.77
N ALA A 40 2.10 -11.58 2.71
CA ALA A 40 3.16 -12.57 2.54
C ALA A 40 2.70 -13.68 1.58
N LEU A 41 3.65 -14.32 0.92
CA LEU A 41 3.40 -15.50 0.08
C LEU A 41 3.27 -16.76 0.94
N ASP A 42 2.89 -17.88 0.33
CA ASP A 42 2.68 -19.16 1.03
C ASP A 42 3.97 -19.78 1.59
N ASP A 43 5.12 -19.45 1.02
CA ASP A 43 6.45 -19.90 1.43
C ASP A 43 7.13 -18.98 2.45
N ALA A 44 6.51 -17.87 2.84
CA ALA A 44 7.13 -16.81 3.64
C ALA A 44 7.59 -17.28 5.04
N VAL A 45 7.03 -18.35 5.57
CA VAL A 45 7.49 -18.94 6.85
C VAL A 45 8.93 -19.45 6.71
N SER A 46 9.34 -19.96 5.55
CA SER A 46 10.72 -20.35 5.29
C SER A 46 11.69 -19.16 5.26
N ASP A 47 11.17 -17.96 4.99
CA ASP A 47 11.91 -16.69 4.96
C ASP A 47 11.89 -15.93 6.28
N GLY A 48 11.32 -16.54 7.34
CA GLY A 48 11.32 -16.01 8.70
C GLY A 48 10.04 -15.33 9.14
N VAL A 49 8.97 -15.35 8.32
CA VAL A 49 7.63 -14.93 8.76
C VAL A 49 7.10 -15.96 9.77
N LYS A 50 6.55 -15.49 10.89
CA LYS A 50 6.02 -16.38 11.95
C LYS A 50 4.53 -16.58 11.82
N GLU A 51 4.06 -17.77 12.20
CA GLU A 51 2.65 -18.12 12.22
C GLU A 51 1.80 -17.16 13.09
N GLU A 52 2.36 -16.69 14.19
CA GLU A 52 1.72 -15.78 15.14
C GLU A 52 1.49 -14.38 14.57
N TRP A 53 2.07 -14.06 13.41
CA TRP A 53 1.90 -12.76 12.79
C TRP A 53 0.70 -12.67 11.86
N TYR A 54 0.13 -13.82 11.44
CA TYR A 54 -1.03 -13.83 10.54
C TYR A 54 -2.31 -13.34 11.21
N ILE A 55 -3.24 -12.83 10.40
CA ILE A 55 -4.63 -12.61 10.81
C ILE A 55 -5.52 -13.73 10.28
N PHE A 56 -6.59 -13.99 11.01
CA PHE A 56 -7.49 -15.11 10.77
C PHE A 56 -8.93 -14.63 10.62
N LYS A 57 -9.72 -15.37 9.83
CA LYS A 57 -11.15 -15.09 9.63
C LYS A 57 -11.99 -15.49 10.85
N ASN A 58 -11.45 -16.31 11.74
CA ASN A 58 -12.11 -16.78 12.96
C ASN A 58 -11.12 -16.97 14.11
N THR A 59 -11.63 -17.07 15.33
CA THR A 59 -10.84 -17.23 16.54
C THR A 59 -10.16 -18.60 16.67
N GLY A 60 -10.58 -19.57 15.86
CA GLY A 60 -10.03 -20.94 15.89
C GLY A 60 -8.72 -21.10 15.11
N ARG A 61 -8.20 -20.07 14.47
CA ARG A 61 -6.95 -20.07 13.69
C ARG A 61 -6.90 -21.08 12.51
N MET A 62 -8.06 -21.57 12.10
CA MET A 62 -8.14 -22.59 11.04
C MET A 62 -8.14 -21.99 9.63
N ASP A 63 -8.36 -20.66 9.51
CA ASP A 63 -8.54 -20.00 8.23
C ASP A 63 -7.81 -18.65 8.25
N LYS A 64 -6.57 -18.65 7.77
CA LYS A 64 -5.81 -17.41 7.55
C LYS A 64 -6.55 -16.51 6.55
N ASP A 65 -6.59 -15.23 6.80
CA ASP A 65 -7.10 -14.31 5.80
C ASP A 65 -6.14 -14.24 4.61
N SER A 66 -6.69 -14.25 3.41
CA SER A 66 -5.92 -14.19 2.18
C SER A 66 -6.62 -13.36 1.11
N HIS A 67 -5.84 -12.87 0.17
CA HIS A 67 -6.31 -12.27 -1.07
C HIS A 67 -5.96 -13.20 -2.23
N ASP A 68 -7.00 -13.65 -2.94
CA ASP A 68 -6.83 -14.58 -4.04
C ASP A 68 -6.22 -13.89 -5.25
N LEU A 69 -5.25 -14.55 -5.86
CA LEU A 69 -4.55 -14.13 -7.06
C LEU A 69 -4.73 -15.16 -8.17
N PRO A 70 -4.50 -14.78 -9.45
CA PRO A 70 -4.54 -15.73 -10.55
C PRO A 70 -3.62 -16.92 -10.30
N SER A 71 -4.05 -18.13 -10.67
CA SER A 71 -3.28 -19.37 -10.47
C SER A 71 -1.93 -19.43 -11.20
N SER A 72 -1.69 -18.51 -12.14
CA SER A 72 -0.39 -18.33 -12.82
C SER A 72 0.63 -17.54 -12.00
N TRP A 73 0.20 -16.92 -10.87
CA TRP A 73 1.07 -16.20 -9.95
C TRP A 73 1.69 -17.17 -8.95
N LYS A 74 2.67 -16.69 -8.17
CA LYS A 74 3.42 -17.54 -7.23
C LYS A 74 2.52 -18.21 -6.19
N SER A 75 1.65 -17.43 -5.55
CA SER A 75 0.65 -17.89 -4.59
C SER A 75 -0.40 -16.81 -4.36
N ASN A 76 -1.42 -17.10 -3.55
CA ASN A 76 -2.25 -16.08 -2.92
C ASN A 76 -1.41 -15.22 -1.96
N ILE A 77 -1.92 -14.06 -1.58
CA ILE A 77 -1.31 -13.23 -0.54
C ILE A 77 -2.01 -13.56 0.78
N PHE A 78 -1.26 -14.08 1.74
CA PHE A 78 -1.74 -14.30 3.12
C PHE A 78 -1.49 -13.05 3.96
N LEU A 79 -2.47 -12.68 4.80
CA LEU A 79 -2.45 -11.39 5.47
C LEU A 79 -1.92 -11.49 6.90
N LEU A 80 -1.10 -10.52 7.26
CA LEU A 80 -0.47 -10.42 8.58
C LEU A 80 -1.10 -9.31 9.40
N ASN A 81 -0.89 -9.34 10.70
CA ASN A 81 -1.39 -8.34 11.61
C ASN A 81 -0.52 -7.07 11.57
N PRO A 82 -1.01 -5.95 10.99
CA PRO A 82 -0.21 -4.73 10.90
C PRO A 82 0.07 -4.08 12.27
N THR A 83 -0.60 -4.52 13.34
CA THR A 83 -0.30 -4.07 14.72
C THR A 83 0.82 -4.87 15.38
N ASN A 84 1.21 -6.02 14.81
CA ASN A 84 2.24 -6.86 15.37
C ASN A 84 3.63 -6.21 15.21
N THR A 85 4.29 -5.92 16.32
CA THR A 85 5.56 -5.19 16.32
C THR A 85 6.73 -6.01 15.76
N GLU A 86 6.68 -7.33 15.85
CA GLU A 86 7.71 -8.20 15.25
C GLU A 86 7.56 -8.23 13.73
N TRP A 87 6.33 -8.27 13.21
CA TRP A 87 6.07 -8.11 11.79
C TRP A 87 6.53 -6.74 11.27
N GLN A 88 6.24 -5.67 12.01
CA GLN A 88 6.71 -4.33 11.66
C GLN A 88 8.24 -4.27 11.59
N ALA A 89 8.93 -4.85 12.58
CA ALA A 89 10.39 -4.91 12.61
C ALA A 89 10.97 -5.75 11.46
N TYR A 90 10.32 -6.87 11.12
CA TYR A 90 10.72 -7.71 10.00
C TYR A 90 10.64 -6.96 8.65
N ILE A 91 9.53 -6.28 8.40
CA ILE A 91 9.36 -5.48 7.18
C ILE A 91 10.33 -4.30 7.14
N ASP A 92 10.62 -3.68 8.29
CA ASP A 92 11.61 -2.61 8.36
C ASP A 92 13.00 -3.10 7.97
N GLN A 93 13.41 -4.27 8.44
CA GLN A 93 14.67 -4.88 8.05
C GLN A 93 14.74 -5.17 6.54
N LYS A 94 13.65 -5.67 5.96
CA LYS A 94 13.58 -5.89 4.49
C LYS A 94 13.67 -4.58 3.70
N LYS A 95 13.12 -3.49 4.23
CA LYS A 95 13.26 -2.16 3.60
C LYS A 95 14.67 -1.60 3.69
N ASP A 96 15.43 -1.91 4.74
CA ASP A 96 16.85 -1.55 4.81
C ASP A 96 17.58 -2.07 3.56
N ASP A 97 17.32 -3.31 3.14
CA ASP A 97 17.91 -3.89 1.94
C ASP A 97 17.48 -3.17 0.67
N VAL A 98 16.20 -2.81 0.56
CA VAL A 98 15.68 -2.05 -0.59
C VAL A 98 16.39 -0.70 -0.69
N TYR A 99 16.46 0.06 0.38
CA TYR A 99 17.08 1.40 0.39
C TYR A 99 18.60 1.36 0.23
N ALA A 100 19.25 0.29 0.66
CA ALA A 100 20.70 0.11 0.47
C ALA A 100 21.07 -0.16 -0.99
N ASN A 101 20.20 -0.81 -1.75
CA ASN A 101 20.48 -1.24 -3.12
C ASN A 101 19.81 -0.39 -4.20
N LEU A 102 18.74 0.33 -3.87
CA LEU A 102 17.91 1.09 -4.80
C LEU A 102 17.62 2.48 -4.21
N ASP A 103 17.91 3.53 -4.98
CA ASP A 103 17.78 4.92 -4.55
C ASP A 103 16.32 5.42 -4.53
N PHE A 104 15.44 4.66 -3.89
CA PHE A 104 14.06 5.08 -3.68
C PHE A 104 13.96 6.19 -2.63
N ASP A 105 13.11 7.18 -2.89
CA ASP A 105 12.83 8.27 -1.96
C ASP A 105 11.87 7.88 -0.85
N GLY A 106 11.15 6.78 -1.00
CA GLY A 106 10.14 6.39 -0.03
C GLY A 106 9.40 5.09 -0.36
N TYR A 107 8.35 4.85 0.41
CA TYR A 107 7.53 3.66 0.37
C TYR A 107 6.06 4.03 0.14
N GLN A 108 5.47 3.51 -0.92
CA GLN A 108 4.03 3.50 -1.15
C GLN A 108 3.45 2.25 -0.53
N ILE A 109 2.81 2.42 0.61
CA ILE A 109 2.17 1.37 1.39
C ILE A 109 0.79 1.10 0.81
N ASP A 110 0.46 -0.17 0.58
CA ASP A 110 -0.89 -0.55 0.16
C ASP A 110 -1.59 -1.41 1.21
N GLN A 111 -2.90 -1.52 1.08
CA GLN A 111 -3.80 -2.33 1.91
C GLN A 111 -5.01 -2.76 1.07
N LEU A 112 -5.84 -3.65 1.58
CA LEU A 112 -6.88 -4.32 0.81
C LEU A 112 -8.32 -3.92 1.21
N GLY A 113 -8.49 -2.71 1.76
CA GLY A 113 -9.80 -2.21 2.20
C GLY A 113 -10.34 -2.89 3.45
N ASN A 114 -11.66 -2.79 3.62
CA ASN A 114 -12.32 -3.39 4.76
C ASN A 114 -12.40 -4.92 4.61
N ARG A 115 -11.77 -5.62 5.52
CA ARG A 115 -11.75 -7.09 5.55
C ARG A 115 -12.83 -7.69 6.44
N GLY A 116 -13.66 -6.85 7.10
CA GLY A 116 -14.57 -7.30 8.15
C GLY A 116 -13.83 -7.68 9.44
N ASP A 117 -14.47 -8.49 10.28
CA ASP A 117 -13.87 -8.94 11.53
C ASP A 117 -12.72 -9.91 11.27
N ARG A 118 -11.56 -9.60 11.82
CA ARG A 118 -10.36 -10.42 11.75
C ARG A 118 -9.76 -10.56 13.15
N TYR A 119 -9.05 -11.65 13.36
CA TYR A 119 -8.51 -12.05 14.65
C TYR A 119 -7.02 -12.30 14.55
N ASP A 120 -6.29 -11.99 15.61
CA ASP A 120 -4.89 -12.36 15.76
C ASP A 120 -4.73 -13.84 16.12
N TYR A 121 -3.49 -14.27 16.32
CA TYR A 121 -3.16 -15.64 16.69
C TYR A 121 -3.76 -16.04 18.04
N ASP A 122 -3.95 -15.11 18.98
CA ASP A 122 -4.54 -15.35 20.29
C ASP A 122 -6.08 -15.27 20.30
N GLY A 123 -6.69 -15.03 19.13
CA GLY A 123 -8.14 -14.93 18.97
C GLY A 123 -8.71 -13.57 19.34
N ASN A 124 -7.88 -12.56 19.55
CA ASN A 124 -8.34 -11.19 19.78
C ASN A 124 -8.71 -10.52 18.48
N LYS A 125 -9.75 -9.68 18.50
CA LYS A 125 -10.17 -8.92 17.32
C LYS A 125 -9.14 -7.87 16.97
N VAL A 126 -8.69 -7.88 15.71
CA VAL A 126 -7.73 -6.91 15.16
C VAL A 126 -8.45 -5.67 14.65
N ASN A 127 -7.99 -4.49 15.04
CA ASN A 127 -8.42 -3.21 14.48
C ASN A 127 -7.46 -2.80 13.37
N LEU A 128 -7.78 -3.15 12.13
CA LEU A 128 -6.91 -2.86 10.97
C LEU A 128 -6.61 -1.36 10.80
N PRO A 129 -7.56 -0.41 10.90
CA PRO A 129 -7.26 1.01 10.80
C PRO A 129 -6.25 1.51 11.84
N LYS A 130 -6.32 1.04 13.09
CA LYS A 130 -5.29 1.32 14.10
C LYS A 130 -3.96 0.67 13.74
N GLY A 131 -4.01 -0.53 13.16
CA GLY A 131 -2.84 -1.22 12.66
C GLY A 131 -2.12 -0.44 11.56
N TYR A 132 -2.86 0.16 10.66
CA TYR A 132 -2.27 1.01 9.61
C TYR A 132 -1.54 2.22 10.19
N ALA A 133 -2.14 2.90 11.16
CA ALA A 133 -1.48 4.01 11.86
C ALA A 133 -0.18 3.55 12.56
N SER A 134 -0.26 2.48 13.34
CA SER A 134 0.90 1.89 14.04
C SER A 134 2.02 1.49 13.07
N PHE A 135 1.65 0.88 11.95
CA PHE A 135 2.59 0.51 10.90
C PHE A 135 3.30 1.73 10.29
N ILE A 136 2.55 2.79 9.94
CA ILE A 136 3.13 4.04 9.42
C ILE A 136 4.10 4.66 10.43
N GLU A 137 3.74 4.68 11.71
CA GLU A 137 4.60 5.22 12.78
C GLU A 137 5.91 4.45 12.90
N ALA A 138 5.85 3.11 12.90
CA ALA A 138 7.04 2.26 12.94
C ALA A 138 7.95 2.51 11.72
N MET A 139 7.36 2.51 10.50
CA MET A 139 8.10 2.78 9.27
C MET A 139 8.80 4.15 9.29
N LYS A 140 8.11 5.17 9.79
CA LYS A 140 8.66 6.54 9.84
C LYS A 140 9.70 6.71 10.94
N GLN A 141 9.56 6.00 12.05
CA GLN A 141 10.54 6.00 13.13
C GLN A 141 11.91 5.45 12.67
N LYS A 142 11.89 4.37 11.90
CA LYS A 142 13.10 3.73 11.38
C LYS A 142 13.77 4.54 10.25
N HIS A 143 12.97 5.10 9.36
CA HIS A 143 13.41 5.86 8.20
C HIS A 143 12.80 7.27 8.18
N PRO A 144 13.21 8.19 9.07
CA PRO A 144 12.58 9.50 9.24
C PRO A 144 12.65 10.38 7.99
N ASP A 145 13.70 10.23 7.18
CA ASP A 145 13.92 11.03 5.97
C ASP A 145 13.20 10.47 4.74
N LYS A 146 12.74 9.21 4.80
CA LYS A 146 12.05 8.59 3.66
C LYS A 146 10.57 9.02 3.63
N ARG A 147 10.07 9.22 2.42
CA ARG A 147 8.67 9.57 2.17
C ARG A 147 7.75 8.36 2.41
N LEU A 148 6.57 8.63 2.93
CA LEU A 148 5.53 7.60 3.10
C LEU A 148 4.22 8.07 2.48
N VAL A 149 3.57 7.16 1.77
CA VAL A 149 2.19 7.28 1.30
C VAL A 149 1.49 5.97 1.60
N MET A 150 0.29 6.02 2.12
CA MET A 150 -0.53 4.82 2.29
C MET A 150 -1.84 4.96 1.54
N ASN A 151 -2.19 3.93 0.77
CA ASN A 151 -3.46 3.85 0.09
C ASN A 151 -4.60 3.64 1.10
N ALA A 152 -5.65 4.45 1.00
CA ALA A 152 -6.91 4.23 1.69
C ALA A 152 -7.92 3.69 0.67
N VAL A 153 -7.91 2.38 0.43
CA VAL A 153 -8.81 1.70 -0.49
C VAL A 153 -10.25 1.96 -0.07
N SER A 154 -11.07 2.55 -0.94
CA SER A 154 -12.44 2.98 -0.64
C SER A 154 -12.55 3.75 0.68
N SER A 155 -11.57 4.64 0.93
CA SER A 155 -11.45 5.48 2.14
C SER A 155 -11.30 4.71 3.46
N TYR A 156 -11.10 3.38 3.43
CA TYR A 156 -10.96 2.57 4.63
C TYR A 156 -9.68 2.92 5.40
N GLY A 157 -9.82 3.32 6.66
CA GLY A 157 -8.71 3.71 7.52
C GLY A 157 -8.15 5.13 7.24
N ALA A 158 -8.75 5.92 6.33
CA ALA A 158 -8.24 7.22 5.93
C ALA A 158 -7.99 8.17 7.11
N SER A 159 -8.88 8.23 8.09
CA SER A 159 -8.73 9.08 9.27
C SER A 159 -7.55 8.66 10.17
N GLN A 160 -7.33 7.36 10.34
CA GLN A 160 -6.20 6.85 11.12
C GLN A 160 -4.87 7.08 10.41
N ILE A 161 -4.83 6.85 9.09
CA ILE A 161 -3.66 7.13 8.25
C ILE A 161 -3.29 8.62 8.32
N ALA A 162 -4.26 9.49 8.08
CA ALA A 162 -4.06 10.94 8.13
C ALA A 162 -3.66 11.43 9.51
N GLY A 163 -4.30 10.88 10.55
CA GLY A 163 -4.08 11.25 11.96
C GLY A 163 -2.66 11.01 12.46
N THR A 164 -1.86 10.17 11.77
CA THR A 164 -0.44 9.98 12.09
C THR A 164 0.38 11.24 11.82
N GLY A 165 -0.04 12.08 10.86
CA GLY A 165 0.76 13.20 10.38
C GLY A 165 2.09 12.81 9.74
N LYS A 166 2.25 11.54 9.34
CA LYS A 166 3.51 10.97 8.84
C LYS A 166 3.51 10.64 7.36
N VAL A 167 2.36 10.76 6.69
CA VAL A 167 2.24 10.56 5.24
C VAL A 167 2.41 11.88 4.50
N ASP A 168 2.99 11.84 3.30
CA ASP A 168 3.27 13.03 2.50
C ASP A 168 2.00 13.61 1.84
N PHE A 169 1.02 12.75 1.56
CA PHE A 169 -0.31 13.12 1.08
C PHE A 169 -1.30 11.98 1.33
N LEU A 170 -2.59 12.27 1.23
CA LEU A 170 -3.65 11.28 1.38
C LEU A 170 -3.97 10.67 0.03
N TYR A 171 -3.74 9.39 -0.10
CA TYR A 171 -3.97 8.63 -1.32
C TYR A 171 -5.20 7.75 -1.16
N ASN A 172 -6.17 7.89 -2.06
CA ASN A 172 -7.39 7.08 -2.09
C ASN A 172 -7.51 6.36 -3.42
N GLU A 173 -7.66 5.07 -3.36
CA GLU A 173 -8.06 4.26 -4.50
C GLU A 173 -9.59 4.19 -4.53
N VAL A 174 -10.17 4.72 -5.62
CA VAL A 174 -11.61 4.84 -5.82
C VAL A 174 -12.08 3.72 -6.73
N TRP A 175 -13.01 2.92 -6.23
CA TRP A 175 -13.63 1.81 -6.95
C TRP A 175 -15.04 2.16 -7.40
N GLY A 176 -15.68 1.24 -8.15
CA GLY A 176 -16.93 1.49 -8.86
C GLY A 176 -18.15 1.93 -8.04
N ASP A 177 -18.10 1.81 -6.71
CA ASP A 177 -19.16 2.28 -5.81
C ASP A 177 -19.13 3.81 -5.63
N GLU A 178 -18.03 4.45 -5.97
CA GLU A 178 -17.83 5.89 -5.89
C GLU A 178 -17.98 6.47 -7.31
N ALA A 179 -19.24 6.70 -7.70
CA ALA A 179 -19.64 6.81 -9.11
C ALA A 179 -19.57 8.22 -9.71
N GLY A 180 -19.16 9.25 -8.98
CA GLY A 180 -19.19 10.59 -9.55
C GLY A 180 -18.40 11.66 -8.80
N PHE A 181 -18.38 12.88 -9.38
CA PHE A 181 -17.67 14.03 -8.80
C PHE A 181 -18.11 14.38 -7.38
N LYS A 182 -19.37 14.11 -7.03
CA LYS A 182 -19.89 14.35 -5.69
C LYS A 182 -19.20 13.47 -4.66
N ASP A 183 -18.92 12.22 -5.02
CA ASP A 183 -18.27 11.26 -4.14
C ASP A 183 -16.80 11.69 -3.92
N LEU A 184 -16.09 12.04 -5.00
CA LEU A 184 -14.72 12.58 -4.91
C LEU A 184 -14.67 13.85 -4.05
N HIS A 185 -15.63 14.76 -4.20
CA HIS A 185 -15.73 15.96 -3.39
C HIS A 185 -15.95 15.63 -1.90
N THR A 186 -16.76 14.62 -1.61
CA THR A 186 -17.01 14.15 -0.24
C THR A 186 -15.72 13.59 0.38
N ILE A 187 -14.97 12.78 -0.38
CA ILE A 187 -13.67 12.24 0.06
C ILE A 187 -12.68 13.38 0.31
N ILE A 188 -12.58 14.36 -0.59
CA ILE A 188 -11.68 15.52 -0.42
C ILE A 188 -11.99 16.26 0.87
N LYS A 189 -13.27 16.55 1.14
CA LYS A 189 -13.68 17.25 2.37
C LYS A 189 -13.34 16.45 3.64
N ALA A 190 -13.59 15.15 3.62
CA ALA A 190 -13.28 14.29 4.76
C ALA A 190 -11.76 14.23 4.99
N ASN A 191 -10.99 14.03 3.93
CA ASN A 191 -9.52 13.99 4.00
C ASN A 191 -8.92 15.33 4.47
N ASP A 192 -9.46 16.45 4.03
CA ASP A 192 -9.03 17.77 4.46
C ASP A 192 -9.17 17.93 5.98
N GLN A 193 -10.28 17.47 6.55
CA GLN A 193 -10.49 17.44 8.01
C GLN A 193 -9.53 16.45 8.69
N TYR A 194 -9.38 15.23 8.16
CA TYR A 194 -8.49 14.22 8.74
C TYR A 194 -7.03 14.65 8.75
N GLY A 195 -6.59 15.33 7.69
CA GLY A 195 -5.24 15.88 7.52
C GLY A 195 -5.04 17.25 8.16
N ASN A 196 -6.00 17.74 8.94
CA ASN A 196 -5.96 19.06 9.59
C ASN A 196 -5.63 20.19 8.61
N HIS A 197 -6.22 20.16 7.42
CA HIS A 197 -6.03 21.11 6.31
C HIS A 197 -4.59 21.19 5.75
N ALA A 198 -3.71 20.27 6.14
CA ALA A 198 -2.29 20.30 5.76
C ALA A 198 -1.93 19.35 4.61
N LEU A 199 -2.74 18.29 4.38
CA LEU A 199 -2.43 17.24 3.43
C LEU A 199 -3.30 17.34 2.17
N LYS A 200 -2.67 17.18 1.01
CA LYS A 200 -3.37 17.08 -0.27
C LYS A 200 -3.98 15.70 -0.44
N THR A 201 -5.12 15.62 -1.12
CA THR A 201 -5.73 14.36 -1.54
C THR A 201 -5.33 14.03 -2.96
N VAL A 202 -4.93 12.78 -3.19
CA VAL A 202 -4.61 12.20 -4.50
C VAL A 202 -5.51 10.99 -4.73
N PHE A 203 -6.07 10.86 -5.92
CA PHE A 203 -6.91 9.73 -6.29
C PHE A 203 -6.23 8.82 -7.30
N ALA A 204 -6.37 7.49 -7.10
CA ALA A 204 -6.31 6.52 -8.17
C ALA A 204 -7.74 6.09 -8.51
N VAL A 205 -8.14 6.31 -9.75
CA VAL A 205 -9.45 5.91 -10.25
C VAL A 205 -9.26 4.68 -11.14
N THR A 206 -9.81 3.54 -10.72
CA THR A 206 -9.61 2.25 -11.41
C THR A 206 -10.49 2.10 -12.66
N SER A 207 -11.63 2.81 -12.68
CA SER A 207 -12.47 2.97 -13.86
C SER A 207 -13.02 4.39 -13.90
N VAL A 208 -13.01 5.01 -15.08
CA VAL A 208 -13.70 6.29 -15.26
C VAL A 208 -15.14 5.94 -15.65
N PRO A 209 -16.14 6.20 -14.79
CA PRO A 209 -17.53 6.01 -15.18
C PRO A 209 -17.85 6.81 -16.46
N PRO A 210 -18.77 6.36 -17.32
CA PRO A 210 -19.15 7.08 -18.53
C PRO A 210 -19.56 8.53 -18.27
N SER A 211 -20.06 8.85 -17.08
CA SER A 211 -20.40 10.20 -16.63
C SER A 211 -19.20 11.14 -16.48
N PHE A 212 -17.98 10.61 -16.36
CA PHE A 212 -16.75 11.41 -16.33
C PHE A 212 -16.25 11.82 -17.72
N SER A 213 -16.82 11.27 -18.81
CA SER A 213 -16.38 11.52 -20.19
C SER A 213 -16.96 12.77 -20.80
N VAL A 214 -17.91 13.45 -20.16
CA VAL A 214 -18.62 14.59 -20.75
C VAL A 214 -18.17 15.90 -20.09
N ASN A 215 -17.46 16.75 -20.88
CA ASN A 215 -17.10 18.12 -20.55
C ASN A 215 -16.04 18.34 -19.47
N GLN A 216 -14.85 17.81 -19.65
CA GLN A 216 -13.69 18.24 -18.87
C GLN A 216 -13.20 19.64 -19.30
N PRO A 217 -13.08 20.61 -18.38
CA PRO A 217 -12.32 21.81 -18.67
C PRO A 217 -10.84 21.42 -18.90
N LYS A 218 -10.23 21.98 -19.93
CA LYS A 218 -8.88 21.63 -20.43
C LYS A 218 -7.73 21.83 -19.41
N ASN A 219 -8.01 22.23 -18.17
CA ASN A 219 -7.04 22.61 -17.15
C ASN A 219 -7.09 21.79 -15.86
N SER A 220 -7.82 20.68 -15.79
CA SER A 220 -7.71 19.76 -14.66
C SER A 220 -6.59 18.76 -14.94
N ALA A 221 -5.52 18.84 -14.16
CA ALA A 221 -4.45 17.85 -14.16
C ALA A 221 -5.00 16.54 -13.52
N PHE A 222 -5.83 15.81 -14.26
CA PHE A 222 -6.12 14.43 -13.98
C PHE A 222 -4.93 13.62 -14.47
N LEU A 223 -4.15 13.10 -13.55
CA LEU A 223 -3.26 12.00 -13.87
C LEU A 223 -4.13 10.84 -14.38
N ARG A 224 -4.22 10.71 -15.71
CA ARG A 224 -4.56 9.44 -16.30
C ARG A 224 -3.50 8.48 -15.79
N SER A 225 -3.87 7.48 -15.03
CA SER A 225 -3.04 6.31 -14.85
C SER A 225 -3.01 5.57 -16.19
N GLY A 226 -2.24 6.10 -17.14
CA GLY A 226 -1.61 5.25 -18.11
C GLY A 226 -0.82 4.27 -17.28
N SER A 227 -0.98 2.97 -17.50
CA SER A 227 -0.36 1.86 -16.81
C SER A 227 0.99 2.26 -16.19
N VAL A 228 0.94 2.81 -14.99
CA VAL A 228 2.10 2.86 -14.13
C VAL A 228 2.36 1.39 -13.84
N GLY A 229 3.40 0.85 -14.46
CA GLY A 229 3.81 -0.51 -14.20
C GLY A 229 3.94 -0.63 -12.69
N ARG A 230 2.99 -1.33 -12.06
CA ARG A 230 3.11 -1.73 -10.68
C ARG A 230 4.31 -2.65 -10.62
N THR A 231 5.47 -2.11 -10.34
CA THR A 231 6.62 -2.89 -9.92
C THR A 231 6.37 -3.24 -8.47
N SER A 232 5.62 -4.32 -8.27
CA SER A 232 5.50 -4.95 -6.96
C SER A 232 6.82 -5.67 -6.70
N PHE A 233 7.64 -5.08 -5.85
CA PHE A 233 8.72 -5.81 -5.22
C PHE A 233 8.08 -6.66 -4.12
N SER A 234 7.92 -7.97 -4.38
CA SER A 234 7.69 -8.94 -3.32
C SER A 234 9.03 -9.20 -2.66
N LEU A 235 9.16 -8.77 -1.43
CA LEU A 235 10.16 -9.28 -0.51
C LEU A 235 9.70 -10.62 0.01
#